data_eeff6afe369729b62648f90a7c4d4302
#
_entry.id   eeff6afe369729b62648f90a7c4d4302
#
_cell.length_a   1.000
_cell.length_b   1.000
_cell.length_c   1.000
_cell.angle_alpha   90.00
_cell.angle_beta   90.00
_cell.angle_gamma   90.00
#
_symmetry.space_group_name_H-M   'P 1'
#
loop_
_entity.id
_entity.type
_entity.pdbx_description
1 polymer ?
#
loop_
_entity_poly.entity_id
_entity_poly.type
_entity_poly.pdbx_seq_one_letter_code
_entity_poly.pdbx_strand_id
1 'polypeptide(L)'
;MSMTTLVILRFAGIFAAYTGLTVLLPAIMFRRILVGRGLSEQFLMCYTFGNFYIINIVFAVQLLHISGFWALVLFTAVPGILIWSRVNRVSLRELCIKTGIICKKILQGSMGMRGALYRVCNRIKTVLKRSVRLFYYKVICNTLQWILVGAVIIALFWIYGRNLLLTYGYCASDIPVHLNWINEMVRGNLFSDGVYPFGFHCMIYYLHTVFRVDTYAILCVFYLVQVLFIHMVLLAVMKLLCRSLYLPYAGVLVYILGNLWAKQTYSRFGASLPQEFGMIFVIPSVYFLIRFFQTEKEKLKTRETKLLSGCFALAFSLTLAIHFYGTMIAGLCCIGIAVGFCPRFLNKEYFKRIMMTGIISVFLAVLPMGIAFAGGTPLQGSLGWGLSVINGGKSDTEDSEDKTIQDITMEEMAARLNENSKNNIKSNNAKSMQTKRIPAMTETPESTFADKVREIPEKIKKHLEYDGSAYRGIYHKLAGTMVCICGTYRNCSCHSAWSDIYYPAKDYLW
;
A
#
# COMPACT_ATOMS: atom_id res chain seq x y z
N MET A 1 -0.79 7.96 32.52
CA MET A 1 0.09 7.60 31.41
C MET A 1 0.41 8.85 30.63
N SER A 2 1.66 9.13 30.26
CA SER A 2 1.99 10.32 29.49
C SER A 2 1.41 10.22 28.05
N MET A 3 1.13 11.37 27.44
CA MET A 3 0.64 11.42 26.05
C MET A 3 1.59 10.72 25.09
N THR A 4 2.89 10.95 25.24
CA THR A 4 3.94 10.29 24.47
C THR A 4 3.88 8.76 24.58
N THR A 5 3.73 8.22 25.77
CA THR A 5 3.61 6.76 26.00
C THR A 5 2.38 6.20 25.31
N LEU A 6 1.24 6.92 25.37
CA LEU A 6 0.00 6.52 24.70
C LEU A 6 0.17 6.45 23.17
N VAL A 7 0.80 7.46 22.59
CA VAL A 7 1.07 7.53 21.13
C VAL A 7 1.98 6.39 20.68
N ILE A 8 3.05 6.12 21.44
CA ILE A 8 3.96 5.00 21.15
C ILE A 8 3.22 3.65 21.21
N LEU A 9 2.39 3.43 22.23
CA LEU A 9 1.63 2.19 22.35
C LEU A 9 0.58 2.03 21.25
N ARG A 10 -0.10 3.11 20.85
CA ARG A 10 -1.04 3.13 19.71
C ARG A 10 -0.32 2.78 18.41
N PHE A 11 0.82 3.44 18.14
CA PHE A 11 1.63 3.11 16.97
C PHE A 11 2.07 1.65 16.99
N ALA A 12 2.63 1.16 18.09
CA ALA A 12 3.09 -0.22 18.20
C ALA A 12 1.95 -1.24 18.00
N GLY A 13 0.78 -0.97 18.57
CA GLY A 13 -0.42 -1.80 18.39
C GLY A 13 -0.90 -1.83 16.95
N ILE A 14 -1.02 -0.67 16.29
CA ILE A 14 -1.44 -0.55 14.90
C ILE A 14 -0.40 -1.21 13.96
N PHE A 15 0.89 -0.96 14.20
CA PHE A 15 1.97 -1.58 13.42
C PHE A 15 1.95 -3.11 13.55
N ALA A 16 1.78 -3.63 14.77
CA ALA A 16 1.69 -5.08 15.02
C ALA A 16 0.44 -5.69 14.36
N ALA A 17 -0.73 -5.04 14.48
CA ALA A 17 -1.97 -5.47 13.85
C ALA A 17 -1.85 -5.49 12.33
N TYR A 18 -1.38 -4.40 11.74
CA TYR A 18 -1.18 -4.29 10.29
C TYR A 18 -0.17 -5.31 9.77
N THR A 19 0.99 -5.47 10.43
CA THR A 19 2.01 -6.46 10.07
C THR A 19 1.47 -7.88 10.22
N GLY A 20 0.71 -8.13 11.28
CA GLY A 20 0.03 -9.41 11.52
C GLY A 20 -0.89 -9.80 10.37
N LEU A 21 -1.71 -8.88 9.90
CA LEU A 21 -2.67 -9.10 8.82
C LEU A 21 -1.99 -9.20 7.44
N THR A 22 -1.03 -8.33 7.16
CA THR A 22 -0.49 -8.19 5.80
C THR A 22 0.73 -9.04 5.53
N VAL A 23 1.45 -9.46 6.57
CA VAL A 23 2.66 -10.28 6.42
C VAL A 23 2.53 -11.64 7.11
N LEU A 24 2.17 -11.68 8.41
CA LEU A 24 2.18 -12.93 9.16
C LEU A 24 1.04 -13.87 8.77
N LEU A 25 -0.18 -13.35 8.60
CA LEU A 25 -1.32 -14.16 8.17
C LEU A 25 -1.07 -14.82 6.80
N PRO A 26 -0.65 -14.10 5.74
CA PRO A 26 -0.28 -14.72 4.47
C PRO A 26 0.92 -15.67 4.58
N ALA A 27 1.90 -15.39 5.43
CA ALA A 27 3.02 -16.29 5.64
C ALA A 27 2.58 -17.65 6.19
N ILE A 28 1.58 -17.67 7.06
CA ILE A 28 0.95 -18.90 7.56
C ILE A 28 0.14 -19.57 6.45
N MET A 29 -0.68 -18.80 5.72
CA MET A 29 -1.54 -19.32 4.66
C MET A 29 -0.75 -19.97 3.53
N PHE A 30 0.36 -19.37 3.11
CA PHE A 30 1.17 -19.81 1.97
C PHE A 30 2.48 -20.50 2.35
N ARG A 31 2.60 -20.98 3.58
CA ARG A 31 3.84 -21.58 4.10
C ARG A 31 4.52 -22.52 3.09
N ARG A 32 3.76 -23.40 2.43
CA ARG A 32 4.30 -24.39 1.47
C ARG A 32 4.87 -23.75 0.21
N ILE A 33 4.30 -22.63 -0.24
CA ILE A 33 4.75 -21.90 -1.44
C ILE A 33 6.00 -21.09 -1.10
N LEU A 34 6.11 -20.60 0.13
CA LEU A 34 7.17 -19.74 0.59
C LEU A 34 8.46 -20.48 0.98
N VAL A 35 8.36 -21.79 1.30
CA VAL A 35 9.53 -22.60 1.62
C VAL A 35 10.52 -22.62 0.45
N GLY A 36 11.80 -22.36 0.73
CA GLY A 36 12.87 -22.29 -0.26
C GLY A 36 13.08 -20.91 -0.90
N ARG A 37 12.22 -19.92 -0.64
CA ARG A 37 12.38 -18.56 -1.14
C ARG A 37 13.17 -17.69 -0.17
N GLY A 38 13.86 -16.67 -0.70
CA GLY A 38 14.54 -15.65 0.10
C GLY A 38 13.55 -14.83 0.94
N LEU A 39 13.99 -14.29 2.08
CA LEU A 39 13.15 -13.50 2.99
C LEU A 39 12.51 -12.28 2.30
N SER A 40 13.26 -11.58 1.45
CA SER A 40 12.76 -10.42 0.71
C SER A 40 11.63 -10.79 -0.24
N GLU A 41 11.75 -11.92 -0.95
CA GLU A 41 10.70 -12.39 -1.86
C GLU A 41 9.46 -12.86 -1.08
N GLN A 42 9.66 -13.62 0.01
CA GLN A 42 8.58 -14.02 0.91
C GLN A 42 7.82 -12.79 1.45
N PHE A 43 8.55 -11.77 1.87
CA PHE A 43 7.96 -10.53 2.37
C PHE A 43 7.11 -9.84 1.31
N LEU A 44 7.65 -9.65 0.09
CA LEU A 44 6.90 -8.98 -0.99
C LEU A 44 5.62 -9.74 -1.37
N MET A 45 5.69 -11.08 -1.48
CA MET A 45 4.53 -11.91 -1.80
C MET A 45 3.47 -11.86 -0.71
N CYS A 46 3.87 -12.00 0.56
CA CYS A 46 2.96 -11.94 1.69
C CYS A 46 2.32 -10.57 1.81
N TYR A 47 3.11 -9.51 1.74
CA TYR A 47 2.65 -8.13 1.88
C TYR A 47 1.64 -7.75 0.78
N THR A 48 1.94 -8.09 -0.48
CA THR A 48 1.04 -7.86 -1.61
C THR A 48 -0.27 -8.62 -1.43
N PHE A 49 -0.20 -9.93 -1.15
CA PHE A 49 -1.39 -10.74 -0.98
C PHE A 49 -2.21 -10.30 0.25
N GLY A 50 -1.55 -10.00 1.37
CA GLY A 50 -2.23 -9.63 2.61
C GLY A 50 -3.06 -8.36 2.47
N ASN A 51 -2.49 -7.32 1.85
CA ASN A 51 -3.23 -6.08 1.57
C ASN A 51 -4.39 -6.33 0.59
N PHE A 52 -4.13 -7.06 -0.50
CA PHE A 52 -5.19 -7.42 -1.45
C PHE A 52 -6.32 -8.18 -0.76
N TYR A 53 -5.98 -9.16 0.07
CA TYR A 53 -6.93 -10.00 0.76
C TYR A 53 -7.84 -9.20 1.71
N ILE A 54 -7.24 -8.39 2.59
CA ILE A 54 -8.00 -7.60 3.57
C ILE A 54 -8.87 -6.54 2.91
N ILE A 55 -8.34 -5.82 1.93
CA ILE A 55 -9.08 -4.78 1.21
C ILE A 55 -10.32 -5.38 0.52
N ASN A 56 -10.15 -6.52 -0.17
CA ASN A 56 -11.28 -7.16 -0.87
C ASN A 56 -12.31 -7.80 0.09
N ILE A 57 -11.88 -8.26 1.27
CA ILE A 57 -12.83 -8.69 2.31
C ILE A 57 -13.69 -7.52 2.76
N VAL A 58 -13.11 -6.36 3.00
CA VAL A 58 -13.87 -5.17 3.39
C VAL A 58 -14.85 -4.77 2.29
N PHE A 59 -14.41 -4.72 1.04
CA PHE A 59 -15.31 -4.47 -0.09
C PHE A 59 -16.48 -5.47 -0.13
N ALA A 60 -16.20 -6.76 0.00
CA ALA A 60 -17.23 -7.79 -0.03
C ALA A 60 -18.24 -7.62 1.12
N VAL A 61 -17.78 -7.41 2.34
CA VAL A 61 -18.63 -7.25 3.53
C VAL A 61 -19.47 -5.97 3.44
N GLN A 62 -18.88 -4.86 2.95
CA GLN A 62 -19.59 -3.58 2.78
C GLN A 62 -20.63 -3.64 1.66
N LEU A 63 -20.28 -4.20 0.49
CA LEU A 63 -21.20 -4.35 -0.63
C LEU A 63 -22.37 -5.31 -0.32
N LEU A 64 -22.17 -6.27 0.58
CA LEU A 64 -23.23 -7.15 1.06
C LEU A 64 -24.05 -6.52 2.19
N HIS A 65 -23.75 -5.30 2.63
CA HIS A 65 -24.38 -4.60 3.75
C HIS A 65 -24.41 -5.39 5.08
N ILE A 66 -23.42 -6.27 5.30
CA ILE A 66 -23.25 -7.07 6.52
C ILE A 66 -22.06 -6.57 7.35
N SER A 67 -21.75 -5.28 7.26
CA SER A 67 -20.62 -4.66 7.93
C SER A 67 -20.65 -4.84 9.45
N GLY A 68 -19.49 -5.17 10.04
CA GLY A 68 -19.34 -5.31 11.48
C GLY A 68 -18.20 -6.24 11.87
N PHE A 69 -17.87 -6.23 13.15
CA PHE A 69 -16.74 -7.00 13.71
C PHE A 69 -16.80 -8.49 13.33
N TRP A 70 -17.93 -9.14 13.61
CA TRP A 70 -18.06 -10.58 13.37
C TRP A 70 -18.00 -10.95 11.88
N ALA A 71 -18.61 -10.12 11.02
CA ALA A 71 -18.58 -10.33 9.59
C ALA A 71 -17.13 -10.24 9.07
N LEU A 72 -16.39 -9.20 9.45
CA LEU A 72 -14.97 -9.06 9.06
C LEU A 72 -14.13 -10.23 9.55
N VAL A 73 -14.29 -10.66 10.81
CA VAL A 73 -13.55 -11.80 11.37
C VAL A 73 -13.89 -13.09 10.63
N LEU A 74 -15.17 -13.38 10.40
CA LEU A 74 -15.60 -14.60 9.71
C LEU A 74 -15.14 -14.61 8.24
N PHE A 75 -15.34 -13.51 7.51
CA PHE A 75 -14.92 -13.39 6.12
C PHE A 75 -13.38 -13.39 5.96
N THR A 76 -12.64 -13.02 7.01
CA THR A 76 -11.18 -13.19 7.03
C THR A 76 -10.80 -14.63 7.38
N ALA A 77 -11.42 -15.23 8.38
CA ALA A 77 -11.02 -16.54 8.88
C ALA A 77 -11.42 -17.67 7.93
N VAL A 78 -12.66 -17.69 7.44
CA VAL A 78 -13.19 -18.82 6.65
C VAL A 78 -12.45 -18.98 5.32
N PRO A 79 -12.37 -17.97 4.44
CA PRO A 79 -11.59 -18.11 3.20
C PRO A 79 -10.10 -18.32 3.50
N GLY A 80 -9.57 -17.69 4.57
CA GLY A 80 -8.19 -17.89 5.01
C GLY A 80 -7.88 -19.34 5.34
N ILE A 81 -8.75 -20.01 6.10
CA ILE A 81 -8.62 -21.44 6.43
C ILE A 81 -8.74 -22.31 5.18
N LEU A 82 -9.67 -21.99 4.27
CA LEU A 82 -9.83 -22.71 3.01
C LEU A 82 -8.58 -22.62 2.14
N ILE A 83 -8.03 -21.40 1.96
CA ILE A 83 -6.80 -21.18 1.21
C ILE A 83 -5.63 -21.92 1.88
N TRP A 84 -5.49 -21.77 3.19
CA TRP A 84 -4.45 -22.44 3.97
C TRP A 84 -4.49 -23.96 3.79
N SER A 85 -5.67 -24.56 3.92
CA SER A 85 -5.90 -26.00 3.75
C SER A 85 -5.51 -26.46 2.33
N ARG A 86 -6.00 -25.76 1.30
CA ARG A 86 -5.72 -26.08 -0.12
C ARG A 86 -4.23 -25.95 -0.46
N VAL A 87 -3.62 -24.83 -0.07
CA VAL A 87 -2.21 -24.53 -0.38
C VAL A 87 -1.27 -25.49 0.36
N ASN A 88 -1.52 -25.74 1.64
CA ASN A 88 -0.65 -26.59 2.45
C ASN A 88 -1.01 -28.09 2.36
N ARG A 89 -2.05 -28.43 1.57
CA ARG A 89 -2.56 -29.80 1.41
C ARG A 89 -2.96 -30.46 2.73
N VAL A 90 -3.56 -29.69 3.64
CA VAL A 90 -4.07 -30.18 4.91
C VAL A 90 -5.56 -30.55 4.72
N SER A 91 -5.92 -31.78 5.06
CA SER A 91 -7.32 -32.23 4.99
C SER A 91 -8.14 -31.56 6.11
N LEU A 92 -9.11 -30.72 5.72
CA LEU A 92 -10.05 -30.12 6.69
C LEU A 92 -10.88 -31.20 7.40
N ARG A 93 -11.23 -32.28 6.68
CA ARG A 93 -11.96 -33.42 7.26
C ARG A 93 -11.18 -34.04 8.40
N GLU A 94 -9.87 -34.32 8.22
CA GLU A 94 -9.02 -34.85 9.28
C GLU A 94 -8.90 -33.87 10.45
N LEU A 95 -8.81 -32.58 10.17
CA LEU A 95 -8.74 -31.56 11.21
C LEU A 95 -10.04 -31.55 12.02
N CYS A 96 -11.20 -31.58 11.36
CA CYS A 96 -12.51 -31.65 12.03
C CYS A 96 -12.66 -32.94 12.86
N ILE A 97 -12.24 -34.09 12.31
CA ILE A 97 -12.28 -35.37 13.05
C ILE A 97 -11.40 -35.30 14.30
N LYS A 98 -10.14 -34.82 14.17
CA LYS A 98 -9.21 -34.68 15.31
C LYS A 98 -9.78 -33.69 16.36
N THR A 99 -10.38 -32.58 15.94
CA THR A 99 -11.02 -31.63 16.84
C THR A 99 -12.25 -32.26 17.52
N GLY A 100 -13.10 -32.97 16.76
CA GLY A 100 -14.25 -33.67 17.28
C GLY A 100 -13.89 -34.71 18.32
N ILE A 101 -12.81 -35.47 18.10
CA ILE A 101 -12.29 -36.45 19.08
C ILE A 101 -11.84 -35.76 20.38
N ILE A 102 -11.19 -34.59 20.26
CA ILE A 102 -10.79 -33.79 21.44
C ILE A 102 -12.02 -33.28 22.18
N CYS A 103 -13.02 -32.71 21.48
CA CYS A 103 -14.28 -32.26 22.06
C CYS A 103 -15.02 -33.40 22.74
N LYS A 104 -15.10 -34.58 22.09
CA LYS A 104 -15.72 -35.78 22.69
C LYS A 104 -15.01 -36.21 24.00
N LYS A 105 -13.68 -36.20 24.02
CA LYS A 105 -12.90 -36.50 25.23
C LYS A 105 -13.13 -35.51 26.37
N ILE A 106 -13.33 -34.22 26.04
CA ILE A 106 -13.65 -33.18 27.01
C ILE A 106 -15.07 -33.43 27.57
N LEU A 107 -16.05 -33.66 26.69
CA LEU A 107 -17.44 -33.93 27.09
C LEU A 107 -17.57 -35.22 27.93
N GLN A 108 -16.80 -36.22 27.63
CA GLN A 108 -16.76 -37.49 28.40
C GLN A 108 -15.99 -37.38 29.72
N GLY A 109 -15.46 -36.24 30.08
CA GLY A 109 -14.66 -36.03 31.29
C GLY A 109 -13.29 -36.70 31.29
N SER A 110 -12.94 -37.43 30.20
CA SER A 110 -11.64 -38.14 30.07
C SER A 110 -10.48 -37.17 29.84
N MET A 111 -10.76 -35.92 29.49
CA MET A 111 -9.78 -34.83 29.35
C MET A 111 -10.40 -33.52 29.83
N GLY A 112 -9.84 -32.94 30.88
CA GLY A 112 -10.27 -31.62 31.33
C GLY A 112 -9.94 -30.52 30.30
N MET A 113 -10.77 -29.47 30.24
CA MET A 113 -10.56 -28.30 29.37
C MET A 113 -9.15 -27.71 29.54
N ARG A 114 -8.64 -27.64 30.79
CA ARG A 114 -7.26 -27.19 31.10
C ARG A 114 -6.21 -28.04 30.42
N GLY A 115 -6.39 -29.35 30.38
CA GLY A 115 -5.46 -30.31 29.73
C GLY A 115 -5.46 -30.16 28.20
N ALA A 116 -6.61 -29.92 27.59
CA ALA A 116 -6.72 -29.64 26.15
C ALA A 116 -6.02 -28.32 25.81
N LEU A 117 -6.32 -27.26 26.58
CA LEU A 117 -5.71 -25.94 26.41
C LEU A 117 -4.18 -26.01 26.59
N TYR A 118 -3.70 -26.71 27.61
CA TYR A 118 -2.27 -26.92 27.86
C TYR A 118 -1.58 -27.61 26.65
N ARG A 119 -2.19 -28.60 26.04
CA ARG A 119 -1.62 -29.30 24.85
C ARG A 119 -1.52 -28.35 23.66
N VAL A 120 -2.57 -27.52 23.42
CA VAL A 120 -2.56 -26.51 22.35
C VAL A 120 -1.48 -25.46 22.63
N CYS A 121 -1.45 -24.89 23.83
CA CYS A 121 -0.44 -23.91 24.23
C CYS A 121 0.99 -24.47 24.12
N ASN A 122 1.20 -25.72 24.51
CA ASN A 122 2.53 -26.35 24.42
C ASN A 122 2.96 -26.59 22.98
N ARG A 123 2.03 -26.96 22.07
CA ARG A 123 2.31 -27.02 20.64
C ARG A 123 2.66 -25.63 20.07
N ILE A 124 1.88 -24.62 20.39
CA ILE A 124 2.16 -23.22 19.97
C ILE A 124 3.53 -22.79 20.50
N LYS A 125 3.83 -23.03 21.78
CA LYS A 125 5.13 -22.73 22.39
C LYS A 125 6.28 -23.44 21.68
N THR A 126 6.11 -24.72 21.32
CA THR A 126 7.14 -25.49 20.62
C THR A 126 7.38 -24.95 19.20
N VAL A 127 6.31 -24.63 18.45
CA VAL A 127 6.41 -24.04 17.12
C VAL A 127 7.06 -22.65 17.21
N LEU A 128 6.63 -21.82 18.17
CA LEU A 128 7.20 -20.50 18.40
C LEU A 128 8.69 -20.58 18.75
N LYS A 129 9.06 -21.45 19.70
CA LYS A 129 10.47 -21.68 20.09
C LYS A 129 11.32 -22.10 18.89
N ARG A 130 10.81 -23.00 18.04
CA ARG A 130 11.50 -23.42 16.82
C ARG A 130 11.64 -22.26 15.82
N SER A 131 10.58 -21.49 15.62
CA SER A 131 10.60 -20.32 14.71
C SER A 131 11.56 -19.25 15.20
N VAL A 132 11.55 -18.94 16.51
CA VAL A 132 12.47 -17.98 17.13
C VAL A 132 13.92 -18.46 17.00
N ARG A 133 14.20 -19.76 17.22
CA ARG A 133 15.55 -20.32 17.04
C ARG A 133 16.03 -20.21 15.60
N LEU A 134 15.18 -20.51 14.61
CA LEU A 134 15.51 -20.38 13.20
C LEU A 134 15.75 -18.92 12.81
N PHE A 135 14.94 -18.00 13.32
CA PHE A 135 15.13 -16.58 13.13
C PHE A 135 16.45 -16.10 13.73
N TYR A 136 16.70 -16.44 14.99
CA TYR A 136 17.95 -16.12 15.70
C TYR A 136 19.19 -16.62 14.94
N TYR A 137 19.17 -17.85 14.44
CA TYR A 137 20.24 -18.41 13.61
C TYR A 137 20.45 -17.60 12.32
N LYS A 138 19.34 -17.25 11.64
CA LYS A 138 19.41 -16.40 10.43
C LYS A 138 19.95 -14.99 10.73
N VAL A 139 19.63 -14.44 11.89
CA VAL A 139 20.16 -13.14 12.32
C VAL A 139 21.67 -13.22 12.55
N ILE A 140 22.14 -14.24 13.27
CA ILE A 140 23.59 -14.42 13.53
C ILE A 140 24.35 -14.62 12.21
N CYS A 141 23.85 -15.48 11.32
CA CYS A 141 24.51 -15.73 10.03
C CYS A 141 24.56 -14.49 9.12
N ASN A 142 23.71 -13.48 9.37
CA ASN A 142 23.63 -12.27 8.55
C ASN A 142 23.67 -11.01 9.40
N THR A 143 24.43 -10.99 10.48
CA THR A 143 24.44 -9.91 11.49
C THR A 143 24.62 -8.53 10.87
N LEU A 144 25.59 -8.37 9.95
CA LEU A 144 25.82 -7.08 9.28
C LEU A 144 24.58 -6.58 8.53
N GLN A 145 23.88 -7.46 7.81
CA GLN A 145 22.65 -7.07 7.11
C GLN A 145 21.55 -6.64 8.08
N TRP A 146 21.42 -7.29 9.22
CA TRP A 146 20.43 -6.90 10.23
C TRP A 146 20.80 -5.61 10.93
N ILE A 147 22.08 -5.35 11.16
CA ILE A 147 22.57 -4.05 11.67
C ILE A 147 22.19 -2.94 10.68
N LEU A 148 22.45 -3.14 9.37
CA LEU A 148 22.09 -2.17 8.33
C LEU A 148 20.56 -1.95 8.23
N VAL A 149 19.75 -3.02 8.31
CA VAL A 149 18.28 -2.89 8.40
C VAL A 149 17.87 -2.09 9.64
N GLY A 150 18.46 -2.40 10.78
CA GLY A 150 18.22 -1.67 12.03
C GLY A 150 18.56 -0.18 11.92
N ALA A 151 19.71 0.14 11.30
CA ALA A 151 20.13 1.51 11.06
C ALA A 151 19.12 2.27 10.16
N VAL A 152 18.62 1.64 9.08
CA VAL A 152 17.57 2.23 8.24
C VAL A 152 16.30 2.48 9.05
N ILE A 153 15.84 1.51 9.83
CA ILE A 153 14.64 1.66 10.67
C ILE A 153 14.81 2.79 11.68
N ILE A 154 15.96 2.86 12.37
CA ILE A 154 16.26 3.92 13.34
C ILE A 154 16.28 5.29 12.63
N ALA A 155 16.91 5.40 11.46
CA ALA A 155 16.90 6.63 10.68
C ALA A 155 15.49 7.08 10.30
N LEU A 156 14.62 6.16 9.87
CA LEU A 156 13.22 6.45 9.55
C LEU A 156 12.43 6.92 10.78
N PHE A 157 12.63 6.28 11.93
CA PHE A 157 12.01 6.74 13.18
C PHE A 157 12.53 8.12 13.61
N TRP A 158 13.82 8.38 13.42
CA TRP A 158 14.40 9.68 13.73
C TRP A 158 13.83 10.79 12.85
N ILE A 159 13.69 10.52 11.55
CA ILE A 159 13.27 11.51 10.56
C ILE A 159 11.75 11.76 10.64
N TYR A 160 10.94 10.69 10.61
CA TYR A 160 9.49 10.78 10.50
C TYR A 160 8.78 10.56 11.84
N GLY A 161 9.33 9.74 12.73
CA GLY A 161 8.71 9.44 14.03
C GLY A 161 8.78 10.60 15.02
N ARG A 162 9.74 11.53 14.84
CA ARG A 162 9.83 12.73 15.68
C ARG A 162 8.56 13.57 15.62
N ASN A 163 7.98 13.73 14.44
CA ASN A 163 6.73 14.48 14.28
C ASN A 163 5.58 13.85 15.06
N LEU A 164 5.52 12.53 15.13
CA LEU A 164 4.52 11.81 15.90
C LEU A 164 4.57 12.12 17.40
N LEU A 165 5.77 12.38 17.92
CA LEU A 165 5.99 12.67 19.34
C LEU A 165 5.80 14.15 19.69
N LEU A 166 6.01 15.04 18.73
CA LEU A 166 5.92 16.50 18.93
C LEU A 166 4.52 17.05 18.64
N THR A 167 3.86 16.52 17.63
CA THR A 167 2.55 16.98 17.15
C THR A 167 1.61 15.78 17.00
N TYR A 168 0.77 15.55 18.01
CA TYR A 168 -0.29 14.55 17.89
C TYR A 168 -1.46 15.16 17.13
N GLY A 169 -1.53 14.87 15.85
CA GLY A 169 -2.55 15.37 14.95
C GLY A 169 -2.25 14.97 13.50
N TYR A 170 -3.06 15.42 12.58
CA TYR A 170 -2.80 15.26 11.16
C TYR A 170 -2.18 16.53 10.58
N CYS A 171 -1.32 16.35 9.56
CA CYS A 171 -0.58 17.44 8.92
C CYS A 171 -1.04 17.73 7.48
N ALA A 172 -2.17 17.17 7.02
CA ALA A 172 -2.70 17.37 5.68
C ALA A 172 -4.18 17.76 5.70
N SER A 173 -4.57 18.67 4.81
CA SER A 173 -5.94 19.17 4.66
C SER A 173 -6.96 18.08 4.32
N ASP A 174 -6.54 17.05 3.62
CA ASP A 174 -7.42 15.98 3.11
C ASP A 174 -7.82 14.95 4.18
N ILE A 175 -7.12 14.93 5.32
CA ILE A 175 -7.38 13.94 6.38
C ILE A 175 -8.82 14.01 6.93
N PRO A 176 -9.43 15.17 7.16
CA PRO A 176 -10.84 15.25 7.58
C PRO A 176 -11.81 14.59 6.59
N VAL A 177 -11.57 14.72 5.28
CA VAL A 177 -12.38 14.08 4.24
C VAL A 177 -12.23 12.57 4.33
N HIS A 178 -11.00 12.06 4.42
CA HIS A 178 -10.76 10.62 4.60
C HIS A 178 -11.35 10.08 5.90
N LEU A 179 -11.28 10.85 6.99
CA LEU A 179 -11.91 10.50 8.27
C LEU A 179 -13.43 10.38 8.12
N ASN A 180 -14.07 11.34 7.43
CA ASN A 180 -15.50 11.31 7.16
C ASN A 180 -15.88 10.08 6.35
N TRP A 181 -15.21 9.77 5.25
CA TRP A 181 -15.47 8.59 4.42
C TRP A 181 -15.34 7.27 5.20
N ILE A 182 -14.34 7.15 6.09
CA ILE A 182 -14.20 5.95 6.91
C ILE A 182 -15.33 5.88 7.95
N ASN A 183 -15.74 6.99 8.54
CA ASN A 183 -16.86 7.04 9.46
C ASN A 183 -18.19 6.66 8.78
N GLU A 184 -18.39 7.08 7.52
CA GLU A 184 -19.53 6.63 6.71
C GLU A 184 -19.48 5.12 6.45
N MET A 185 -18.30 4.55 6.18
CA MET A 185 -18.14 3.09 6.09
C MET A 185 -18.51 2.38 7.40
N VAL A 186 -18.25 2.99 8.57
CA VAL A 186 -18.70 2.44 9.88
C VAL A 186 -20.23 2.42 9.97
N ARG A 187 -20.92 3.35 9.32
CA ARG A 187 -22.38 3.40 9.21
C ARG A 187 -22.93 2.47 8.13
N GLY A 188 -22.07 1.83 7.33
CA GLY A 188 -22.45 0.93 6.24
C GLY A 188 -22.51 1.58 4.86
N ASN A 189 -22.06 2.83 4.72
CA ASN A 189 -22.06 3.60 3.48
C ASN A 189 -20.65 3.56 2.84
N LEU A 190 -20.39 2.56 2.00
CA LEU A 190 -19.05 2.36 1.40
C LEU A 190 -18.61 3.53 0.50
N PHE A 191 -19.47 4.06 -0.32
CA PHE A 191 -19.17 5.12 -1.30
C PHE A 191 -20.09 6.33 -1.07
N SER A 192 -20.00 6.95 0.12
CA SER A 192 -20.87 8.06 0.54
C SER A 192 -20.86 9.26 -0.41
N ASP A 193 -19.67 9.60 -0.95
CA ASP A 193 -19.50 10.72 -1.89
C ASP A 193 -19.35 10.25 -3.36
N GLY A 194 -19.79 9.02 -3.64
CA GLY A 194 -19.66 8.41 -4.96
C GLY A 194 -18.49 7.44 -5.08
N VAL A 195 -18.47 6.74 -6.22
CA VAL A 195 -17.51 5.67 -6.49
C VAL A 195 -16.10 6.23 -6.69
N TYR A 196 -15.18 5.75 -5.87
CA TYR A 196 -13.76 6.14 -5.86
C TYR A 196 -12.88 4.96 -5.39
N PRO A 197 -11.56 4.93 -5.66
CA PRO A 197 -10.65 3.92 -5.11
C PRO A 197 -10.54 3.97 -3.58
N PHE A 198 -11.24 3.09 -2.89
CA PHE A 198 -11.37 3.11 -1.41
C PHE A 198 -10.44 2.12 -0.68
N GLY A 199 -9.45 1.53 -1.36
CA GLY A 199 -8.59 0.50 -0.76
C GLY A 199 -7.86 0.95 0.51
N PHE A 200 -7.40 2.21 0.59
CA PHE A 200 -6.82 2.77 1.81
C PHE A 200 -7.86 2.82 2.94
N HIS A 201 -9.05 3.36 2.65
CA HIS A 201 -10.14 3.49 3.62
C HIS A 201 -10.60 2.13 4.12
N CYS A 202 -10.66 1.12 3.25
CA CYS A 202 -10.93 -0.27 3.62
C CYS A 202 -9.92 -0.81 4.64
N MET A 203 -8.64 -0.53 4.45
CA MET A 203 -7.61 -0.96 5.41
C MET A 203 -7.76 -0.29 6.77
N ILE A 204 -7.98 1.02 6.80
CA ILE A 204 -8.18 1.77 8.05
C ILE A 204 -9.47 1.32 8.74
N TYR A 205 -10.58 1.16 7.99
CA TYR A 205 -11.85 0.63 8.49
C TYR A 205 -11.68 -0.76 9.13
N TYR A 206 -10.92 -1.65 8.49
CA TYR A 206 -10.64 -2.99 9.05
C TYR A 206 -9.91 -2.89 10.38
N LEU A 207 -8.85 -2.07 10.45
CA LEU A 207 -8.08 -1.85 11.68
C LEU A 207 -8.94 -1.25 12.79
N HIS A 208 -9.79 -0.27 12.45
CA HIS A 208 -10.74 0.32 13.39
C HIS A 208 -11.71 -0.72 13.95
N THR A 209 -12.41 -1.44 13.08
CA THR A 209 -13.51 -2.32 13.47
C THR A 209 -13.03 -3.58 14.20
N VAL A 210 -11.93 -4.20 13.72
CA VAL A 210 -11.45 -5.47 14.29
C VAL A 210 -10.63 -5.25 15.56
N PHE A 211 -9.80 -4.21 15.60
CA PHE A 211 -8.95 -3.95 16.77
C PHE A 211 -9.51 -2.88 17.72
N ARG A 212 -10.68 -2.33 17.40
CA ARG A 212 -11.39 -1.31 18.21
C ARG A 212 -10.52 -0.09 18.53
N VAL A 213 -9.71 0.33 17.57
CA VAL A 213 -8.91 1.56 17.67
C VAL A 213 -9.67 2.69 17.00
N ASP A 214 -9.72 3.84 17.63
CA ASP A 214 -10.36 5.03 17.07
C ASP A 214 -9.78 5.41 15.70
N THR A 215 -10.64 5.75 14.73
CA THR A 215 -10.27 6.06 13.34
C THR A 215 -9.31 7.23 13.26
N TYR A 216 -9.59 8.31 14.00
CA TYR A 216 -8.72 9.47 14.07
C TYR A 216 -7.33 9.10 14.61
N ALA A 217 -7.29 8.30 15.69
CA ALA A 217 -6.04 7.83 16.27
C ALA A 217 -5.23 6.97 15.29
N ILE A 218 -5.90 6.16 14.44
CA ILE A 218 -5.20 5.40 13.38
C ILE A 218 -4.62 6.38 12.36
N LEU A 219 -5.41 7.33 11.85
CA LEU A 219 -4.96 8.28 10.84
C LEU A 219 -3.79 9.16 11.33
N CYS A 220 -3.73 9.49 12.63
CA CYS A 220 -2.62 10.23 13.20
C CYS A 220 -1.28 9.48 13.21
N VAL A 221 -1.29 8.14 13.22
CA VAL A 221 -0.05 7.34 13.37
C VAL A 221 0.26 6.46 12.15
N PHE A 222 -0.72 6.19 11.27
CA PHE A 222 -0.59 5.23 10.18
C PHE A 222 0.42 5.68 9.11
N TYR A 223 0.66 6.98 8.97
CA TYR A 223 1.68 7.49 8.05
C TYR A 223 3.07 6.89 8.34
N LEU A 224 3.42 6.70 9.62
CA LEU A 224 4.70 6.10 9.98
C LEU A 224 4.76 4.61 9.60
N VAL A 225 3.62 3.90 9.66
CA VAL A 225 3.49 2.53 9.13
C VAL A 225 3.73 2.55 7.61
N GLN A 226 3.09 3.47 6.87
CA GLN A 226 3.29 3.62 5.42
C GLN A 226 4.76 3.89 5.08
N VAL A 227 5.40 4.83 5.79
CA VAL A 227 6.82 5.17 5.60
C VAL A 227 7.72 3.96 5.84
N LEU A 228 7.51 3.22 6.93
CA LEU A 228 8.30 2.02 7.20
C LEU A 228 8.13 0.98 6.09
N PHE A 229 6.89 0.72 5.66
CA PHE A 229 6.63 -0.31 4.65
C PHE A 229 7.13 0.07 3.25
N ILE A 230 7.01 1.33 2.81
CA ILE A 230 7.54 1.73 1.49
C ILE A 230 9.07 1.55 1.42
N HIS A 231 9.79 1.92 2.48
CA HIS A 231 11.24 1.75 2.53
C HIS A 231 11.65 0.29 2.66
N MET A 232 10.91 -0.52 3.44
CA MET A 232 11.17 -1.96 3.56
C MET A 232 10.87 -2.72 2.26
N VAL A 233 9.81 -2.34 1.54
CA VAL A 233 9.47 -2.90 0.21
C VAL A 233 10.54 -2.51 -0.81
N LEU A 234 10.97 -1.24 -0.81
CA LEU A 234 12.08 -0.78 -1.66
C LEU A 234 13.36 -1.55 -1.36
N LEU A 235 13.75 -1.67 -0.09
CA LEU A 235 14.91 -2.44 0.33
C LEU A 235 14.82 -3.90 -0.12
N ALA A 236 13.65 -4.52 0.05
CA ALA A 236 13.43 -5.91 -0.34
C ALA A 236 13.61 -6.09 -1.86
N VAL A 237 13.06 -5.20 -2.68
CA VAL A 237 13.21 -5.25 -4.14
C VAL A 237 14.65 -4.98 -4.56
N MET A 238 15.30 -3.97 -3.99
CA MET A 238 16.71 -3.69 -4.27
C MET A 238 17.61 -4.88 -3.93
N LYS A 239 17.35 -5.58 -2.79
CA LYS A 239 18.08 -6.81 -2.43
C LYS A 239 17.87 -7.97 -3.40
N LEU A 240 16.74 -8.02 -4.09
CA LEU A 240 16.44 -9.05 -5.08
C LEU A 240 16.97 -8.74 -6.47
N LEU A 241 17.12 -7.46 -6.81
CA LEU A 241 17.62 -7.01 -8.10
C LEU A 241 19.13 -6.77 -8.13
N CYS A 242 19.73 -6.34 -7.01
CA CYS A 242 21.13 -6.02 -6.91
C CYS A 242 21.94 -7.21 -6.35
N ARG A 243 23.09 -7.50 -6.96
CA ARG A 243 24.02 -8.52 -6.47
C ARG A 243 24.89 -8.05 -5.31
N SER A 244 25.14 -6.73 -5.23
CA SER A 244 25.93 -6.13 -4.15
C SER A 244 25.21 -6.19 -2.82
N LEU A 245 25.97 -6.44 -1.75
CA LEU A 245 25.46 -6.40 -0.38
C LEU A 245 25.04 -4.99 0.06
N TYR A 246 25.79 -3.97 -0.33
CA TYR A 246 25.64 -2.59 0.16
C TYR A 246 24.73 -1.72 -0.72
N LEU A 247 24.69 -1.99 -2.03
CA LEU A 247 23.93 -1.17 -2.99
C LEU A 247 22.44 -1.02 -2.64
N PRO A 248 21.72 -2.06 -2.15
CA PRO A 248 20.34 -1.91 -1.70
C PRO A 248 20.16 -0.87 -0.59
N TYR A 249 21.07 -0.85 0.37
CA TYR A 249 21.02 0.10 1.49
C TYR A 249 21.38 1.52 1.04
N ALA A 250 22.39 1.66 0.17
CA ALA A 250 22.73 2.94 -0.44
C ALA A 250 21.55 3.49 -1.25
N GLY A 251 20.87 2.67 -2.04
CA GLY A 251 19.67 3.06 -2.79
C GLY A 251 18.52 3.54 -1.90
N VAL A 252 18.28 2.85 -0.79
CA VAL A 252 17.26 3.30 0.20
C VAL A 252 17.70 4.60 0.86
N LEU A 253 18.99 4.77 1.20
CA LEU A 253 19.50 6.02 1.76
C LEU A 253 19.34 7.19 0.78
N VAL A 254 19.67 7.00 -0.50
CA VAL A 254 19.47 8.01 -1.55
C VAL A 254 17.98 8.38 -1.66
N TYR A 255 17.07 7.40 -1.57
CA TYR A 255 15.64 7.66 -1.57
C TYR A 255 15.20 8.48 -0.34
N ILE A 256 15.70 8.15 0.85
CA ILE A 256 15.43 8.91 2.10
C ILE A 256 15.92 10.35 1.94
N LEU A 257 17.18 10.55 1.49
CA LEU A 257 17.77 11.87 1.32
C LEU A 257 17.05 12.68 0.24
N GLY A 258 16.63 12.04 -0.87
CA GLY A 258 15.83 12.68 -1.92
C GLY A 258 14.49 13.18 -1.40
N ASN A 259 13.83 12.39 -0.57
CA ASN A 259 12.57 12.80 0.07
C ASN A 259 12.77 13.97 1.05
N LEU A 260 13.86 14.00 1.80
CA LEU A 260 14.20 15.12 2.70
C LEU A 260 14.49 16.39 1.93
N TRP A 261 15.17 16.27 0.79
CA TRP A 261 15.49 17.41 -0.09
C TRP A 261 14.22 18.01 -0.69
N ALA A 262 13.28 17.17 -1.11
CA ALA A 262 12.00 17.57 -1.67
C ALA A 262 10.98 17.84 -0.55
N LYS A 263 10.91 19.08 -0.05
CA LYS A 263 10.06 19.48 1.09
C LYS A 263 8.60 19.02 0.96
N GLN A 264 8.03 19.09 -0.24
CA GLN A 264 6.66 18.63 -0.49
C GLN A 264 6.51 17.11 -0.28
N THR A 265 7.45 16.31 -0.77
CA THR A 265 7.44 14.85 -0.58
C THR A 265 7.59 14.50 0.90
N TYR A 266 8.49 15.18 1.61
CA TYR A 266 8.66 14.99 3.05
C TYR A 266 7.38 15.26 3.83
N SER A 267 6.70 16.39 3.55
CA SER A 267 5.46 16.75 4.24
C SER A 267 4.33 15.75 3.96
N ARG A 268 4.21 15.25 2.73
CA ARG A 268 3.23 14.25 2.37
C ARG A 268 3.46 12.91 3.06
N PHE A 269 4.72 12.48 3.22
CA PHE A 269 5.05 11.30 4.03
C PHE A 269 4.79 11.48 5.54
N GLY A 270 4.54 12.69 5.99
CA GLY A 270 4.08 13.00 7.35
C GLY A 270 2.58 12.82 7.57
N ALA A 271 1.82 12.42 6.54
CA ALA A 271 0.36 12.27 6.58
C ALA A 271 -0.10 10.90 6.10
N SER A 272 -1.18 10.38 6.69
CA SER A 272 -1.80 9.09 6.31
C SER A 272 -2.69 9.29 5.10
N LEU A 273 -2.11 9.22 3.90
CA LEU A 273 -2.80 9.51 2.65
C LEU A 273 -2.90 8.28 1.74
N PRO A 274 -4.01 8.13 0.98
CA PRO A 274 -4.22 7.02 0.06
C PRO A 274 -3.16 6.95 -1.04
N GLN A 275 -2.71 8.10 -1.56
CA GLN A 275 -1.72 8.17 -2.63
C GLN A 275 -0.39 7.55 -2.20
N GLU A 276 0.13 7.93 -1.04
CA GLU A 276 1.38 7.41 -0.48
C GLU A 276 1.25 5.92 -0.14
N PHE A 277 0.09 5.49 0.32
CA PHE A 277 -0.19 4.08 0.54
C PHE A 277 -0.21 3.28 -0.77
N GLY A 278 -0.82 3.82 -1.82
CA GLY A 278 -0.85 3.19 -3.16
C GLY A 278 0.53 3.05 -3.79
N MET A 279 1.42 4.03 -3.57
CA MET A 279 2.80 4.02 -4.08
C MET A 279 3.62 2.83 -3.58
N ILE A 280 3.31 2.28 -2.40
CA ILE A 280 4.00 1.09 -1.87
C ILE A 280 3.85 -0.09 -2.84
N PHE A 281 2.72 -0.22 -3.54
CA PHE A 281 2.41 -1.36 -4.42
C PHE A 281 2.95 -1.20 -5.85
N VAL A 282 3.37 0.00 -6.24
CA VAL A 282 4.09 0.23 -7.50
C VAL A 282 5.39 -0.58 -7.53
N ILE A 283 6.13 -0.57 -6.42
CA ILE A 283 7.46 -1.21 -6.32
C ILE A 283 7.38 -2.73 -6.53
N PRO A 284 6.52 -3.50 -5.82
CA PRO A 284 6.38 -4.93 -6.08
C PRO A 284 5.78 -5.23 -7.47
N SER A 285 4.90 -4.38 -8.03
CA SER A 285 4.40 -4.60 -9.39
C SER A 285 5.54 -4.57 -10.41
N VAL A 286 6.43 -3.58 -10.33
CA VAL A 286 7.65 -3.47 -11.13
C VAL A 286 8.53 -4.72 -10.97
N TYR A 287 8.79 -5.15 -9.74
CA TYR A 287 9.63 -6.32 -9.46
C TYR A 287 9.07 -7.60 -10.10
N PHE A 288 7.79 -7.89 -9.85
CA PHE A 288 7.18 -9.13 -10.37
C PHE A 288 7.09 -9.13 -11.89
N LEU A 289 6.90 -7.96 -12.53
CA LEU A 289 6.91 -7.82 -13.98
C LEU A 289 8.30 -8.08 -14.57
N ILE A 290 9.35 -7.49 -13.97
CA ILE A 290 10.74 -7.76 -14.38
C ILE A 290 11.04 -9.26 -14.28
N ARG A 291 10.70 -9.90 -13.15
CA ARG A 291 10.90 -11.34 -12.93
C ARG A 291 10.13 -12.19 -13.95
N PHE A 292 8.91 -11.79 -14.30
CA PHE A 292 8.15 -12.44 -15.36
C PHE A 292 8.89 -12.39 -16.69
N PHE A 293 9.36 -11.22 -17.12
CA PHE A 293 10.10 -11.09 -18.37
C PHE A 293 11.50 -11.74 -18.34
N GLN A 294 12.10 -11.94 -17.18
CA GLN A 294 13.35 -12.69 -17.02
C GLN A 294 13.16 -14.20 -17.17
N THR A 295 11.93 -14.71 -17.07
CA THR A 295 11.64 -16.15 -17.21
C THR A 295 11.87 -16.61 -18.64
N GLU A 296 12.49 -17.77 -18.83
CA GLU A 296 12.71 -18.41 -20.13
C GLU A 296 11.40 -18.91 -20.74
N LYS A 297 11.34 -18.99 -22.07
CA LYS A 297 10.11 -19.35 -22.82
C LYS A 297 9.56 -20.72 -22.41
N GLU A 298 10.43 -21.70 -22.25
CA GLU A 298 10.09 -23.07 -21.86
C GLU A 298 9.45 -23.13 -20.46
N LYS A 299 9.80 -22.18 -19.60
CA LYS A 299 9.32 -22.09 -18.21
C LYS A 299 8.04 -21.26 -18.08
N LEU A 300 7.53 -20.64 -19.15
CA LEU A 300 6.33 -19.78 -19.07
C LEU A 300 5.10 -20.52 -18.52
N LYS A 301 4.95 -21.82 -18.81
CA LYS A 301 3.80 -22.64 -18.36
C LYS A 301 3.95 -23.18 -16.95
N THR A 302 5.10 -22.98 -16.31
CA THR A 302 5.38 -23.51 -14.96
C THR A 302 4.53 -22.86 -13.89
N ARG A 303 4.40 -23.55 -12.76
CA ARG A 303 3.71 -23.03 -11.57
C ARG A 303 4.38 -21.76 -11.05
N GLU A 304 5.70 -21.67 -11.15
CA GLU A 304 6.49 -20.52 -10.75
C GLU A 304 6.09 -19.26 -11.50
N THR A 305 6.06 -19.33 -12.83
CA THR A 305 5.69 -18.19 -13.68
C THR A 305 4.24 -17.77 -13.47
N LYS A 306 3.33 -18.74 -13.27
CA LYS A 306 1.93 -18.43 -12.92
C LYS A 306 1.84 -17.68 -11.57
N LEU A 307 2.67 -18.04 -10.61
CA LEU A 307 2.73 -17.38 -9.32
C LEU A 307 3.28 -15.94 -9.45
N LEU A 308 4.35 -15.75 -10.24
CA LEU A 308 4.89 -14.41 -10.51
C LEU A 308 3.86 -13.51 -11.22
N SER A 309 3.17 -14.03 -12.24
CA SER A 309 2.08 -13.32 -12.92
C SER A 309 0.94 -12.98 -11.95
N GLY A 310 0.56 -13.91 -11.08
CA GLY A 310 -0.44 -13.68 -10.04
C GLY A 310 -0.01 -12.59 -9.06
N CYS A 311 1.23 -12.61 -8.57
CA CYS A 311 1.75 -11.56 -7.69
C CYS A 311 1.78 -10.19 -8.38
N PHE A 312 2.16 -10.15 -9.67
CA PHE A 312 2.05 -8.94 -10.48
C PHE A 312 0.61 -8.44 -10.57
N ALA A 313 -0.33 -9.34 -10.89
CA ALA A 313 -1.75 -8.99 -10.97
C ALA A 313 -2.27 -8.38 -9.67
N LEU A 314 -1.95 -8.96 -8.53
CA LEU A 314 -2.39 -8.46 -7.24
C LEU A 314 -1.71 -7.12 -6.89
N ALA A 315 -0.41 -6.98 -7.14
CA ALA A 315 0.31 -5.74 -6.87
C ALA A 315 -0.20 -4.58 -7.74
N PHE A 316 -0.39 -4.82 -9.03
CA PHE A 316 -0.91 -3.81 -9.95
C PHE A 316 -2.37 -3.47 -9.66
N SER A 317 -3.21 -4.45 -9.32
CA SER A 317 -4.61 -4.17 -8.93
C SER A 317 -4.70 -3.32 -7.67
N LEU A 318 -3.81 -3.50 -6.69
CA LEU A 318 -3.76 -2.68 -5.49
C LEU A 318 -3.43 -1.22 -5.78
N THR A 319 -2.58 -0.91 -6.78
CA THR A 319 -2.31 0.49 -7.14
C THR A 319 -3.59 1.21 -7.55
N LEU A 320 -4.45 0.56 -8.35
CA LEU A 320 -5.71 1.12 -8.82
C LEU A 320 -6.81 1.11 -7.74
N ALA A 321 -6.90 0.03 -6.97
CA ALA A 321 -7.90 -0.08 -5.90
C ALA A 321 -7.68 0.94 -4.76
N ILE A 322 -6.45 1.45 -4.60
CA ILE A 322 -6.09 2.37 -3.52
C ILE A 322 -6.09 3.81 -4.01
N HIS A 323 -5.41 4.11 -5.13
CA HIS A 323 -5.33 5.46 -5.64
C HIS A 323 -4.86 5.48 -7.11
N PHE A 324 -5.54 6.23 -7.92
CA PHE A 324 -5.34 6.22 -9.36
C PHE A 324 -3.95 6.75 -9.80
N TYR A 325 -3.32 7.70 -9.08
CA TYR A 325 -1.95 8.14 -9.38
C TYR A 325 -0.93 7.01 -9.28
N GLY A 326 -1.09 6.11 -8.29
CA GLY A 326 -0.24 4.91 -8.19
C GLY A 326 -0.32 4.05 -9.45
N THR A 327 -1.51 3.93 -10.04
CA THR A 327 -1.72 3.17 -11.28
C THR A 327 -1.06 3.82 -12.47
N MET A 328 -1.15 5.15 -12.60
CA MET A 328 -0.48 5.86 -13.70
C MET A 328 1.03 5.63 -13.65
N ILE A 329 1.65 5.79 -12.47
CA ILE A 329 3.08 5.55 -12.29
C ILE A 329 3.43 4.09 -12.55
N ALA A 330 2.65 3.14 -12.02
CA ALA A 330 2.83 1.71 -12.29
C ALA A 330 2.72 1.40 -13.80
N GLY A 331 1.76 1.99 -14.48
CA GLY A 331 1.56 1.87 -15.93
C GLY A 331 2.75 2.37 -16.73
N LEU A 332 3.26 3.56 -16.40
CA LEU A 332 4.47 4.12 -17.03
C LEU A 332 5.71 3.22 -16.78
N CYS A 333 5.86 2.70 -15.56
CA CYS A 333 6.92 1.74 -15.26
C CYS A 333 6.74 0.44 -16.07
N CYS A 334 5.52 -0.06 -16.25
CA CYS A 334 5.23 -1.24 -17.06
C CYS A 334 5.61 -1.01 -18.54
N ILE A 335 5.30 0.16 -19.10
CA ILE A 335 5.72 0.56 -20.44
C ILE A 335 7.25 0.57 -20.56
N GLY A 336 7.95 1.23 -19.60
CA GLY A 336 9.40 1.25 -19.58
C GLY A 336 10.02 -0.15 -19.52
N ILE A 337 9.45 -1.06 -18.71
CA ILE A 337 9.89 -2.45 -18.62
C ILE A 337 9.62 -3.19 -19.94
N ALA A 338 8.44 -3.00 -20.56
CA ALA A 338 8.11 -3.61 -21.84
C ALA A 338 9.08 -3.17 -22.96
N VAL A 339 9.47 -1.88 -22.97
CA VAL A 339 10.49 -1.36 -23.88
C VAL A 339 11.85 -1.99 -23.59
N GLY A 340 12.27 -2.08 -22.32
CA GLY A 340 13.54 -2.71 -21.91
C GLY A 340 13.61 -4.21 -22.24
N PHE A 341 12.48 -4.90 -22.26
CA PHE A 341 12.34 -6.32 -22.65
C PHE A 341 11.66 -6.49 -24.00
N CYS A 342 11.80 -5.52 -24.93
CA CYS A 342 11.12 -5.46 -26.21
C CYS A 342 11.11 -6.81 -26.99
N PRO A 343 12.23 -7.55 -27.16
CA PRO A 343 12.22 -8.82 -27.86
C PRO A 343 11.32 -9.88 -27.23
N ARG A 344 11.18 -9.87 -25.88
CA ARG A 344 10.28 -10.77 -25.16
C ARG A 344 8.84 -10.26 -25.18
N PHE A 345 8.65 -8.96 -25.05
CA PHE A 345 7.33 -8.34 -25.12
C PHE A 345 6.66 -8.57 -26.47
N LEU A 346 7.40 -8.47 -27.58
CA LEU A 346 6.90 -8.74 -28.93
C LEU A 346 6.64 -10.24 -29.22
N ASN A 347 7.15 -11.13 -28.36
CA ASN A 347 6.86 -12.55 -28.50
C ASN A 347 5.41 -12.85 -28.10
N LYS A 348 4.63 -13.46 -29.00
CA LYS A 348 3.19 -13.72 -28.84
C LYS A 348 2.83 -14.41 -27.51
N GLU A 349 3.66 -15.32 -27.01
CA GLU A 349 3.36 -16.05 -25.77
C GLU A 349 3.51 -15.19 -24.52
N TYR A 350 4.55 -14.35 -24.46
CA TYR A 350 4.74 -13.38 -23.36
C TYR A 350 3.67 -12.30 -23.44
N PHE A 351 3.45 -11.73 -24.63
CA PHE A 351 2.45 -10.68 -24.85
C PHE A 351 1.06 -11.13 -24.41
N LYS A 352 0.58 -12.27 -24.91
CA LYS A 352 -0.73 -12.79 -24.53
C LYS A 352 -0.88 -12.95 -23.01
N ARG A 353 0.15 -13.48 -22.35
CA ARG A 353 0.10 -13.70 -20.90
C ARG A 353 0.08 -12.40 -20.11
N ILE A 354 0.96 -11.46 -20.46
CA ILE A 354 1.03 -10.20 -19.72
C ILE A 354 -0.23 -9.36 -19.95
N MET A 355 -0.77 -9.34 -21.16
CA MET A 355 -2.04 -8.65 -21.45
C MET A 355 -3.20 -9.26 -20.67
N MET A 356 -3.33 -10.59 -20.67
CA MET A 356 -4.34 -11.27 -19.85
C MET A 356 -4.18 -10.97 -18.36
N THR A 357 -2.93 -10.96 -17.88
CA THR A 357 -2.64 -10.64 -16.47
C THR A 357 -3.00 -9.19 -16.16
N GLY A 358 -2.71 -8.25 -17.06
CA GLY A 358 -3.08 -6.84 -16.93
C GLY A 358 -4.60 -6.64 -16.89
N ILE A 359 -5.34 -7.30 -17.82
CA ILE A 359 -6.81 -7.26 -17.83
C ILE A 359 -7.38 -7.80 -16.50
N ILE A 360 -6.87 -8.93 -16.02
CA ILE A 360 -7.28 -9.50 -14.74
C ILE A 360 -6.98 -8.53 -13.60
N SER A 361 -5.83 -7.84 -13.62
CA SER A 361 -5.45 -6.88 -12.59
C SER A 361 -6.44 -5.71 -12.51
N VAL A 362 -6.77 -5.13 -13.67
CA VAL A 362 -7.74 -4.02 -13.77
C VAL A 362 -9.12 -4.50 -13.33
N PHE A 363 -9.56 -5.67 -13.82
CA PHE A 363 -10.85 -6.26 -13.43
C PHE A 363 -10.95 -6.45 -11.91
N LEU A 364 -9.93 -7.01 -11.27
CA LEU A 364 -9.91 -7.22 -9.82
C LEU A 364 -9.98 -5.91 -9.03
N ALA A 365 -9.36 -4.84 -9.54
CA ALA A 365 -9.40 -3.54 -8.88
C ALA A 365 -10.74 -2.81 -9.05
N VAL A 366 -11.30 -2.88 -10.27
CA VAL A 366 -12.52 -2.13 -10.64
C VAL A 366 -13.79 -2.86 -10.22
N LEU A 367 -13.74 -4.18 -10.03
CA LEU A 367 -14.92 -5.00 -9.72
C LEU A 367 -15.78 -4.45 -8.58
N PRO A 368 -15.24 -4.10 -7.40
CA PRO A 368 -16.05 -3.54 -6.32
C PRO A 368 -16.71 -2.20 -6.68
N MET A 369 -15.96 -1.35 -7.38
CA MET A 369 -16.44 -0.06 -7.86
C MET A 369 -17.53 -0.22 -8.93
N GLY A 370 -17.32 -1.17 -9.86
CA GLY A 370 -18.28 -1.50 -10.91
C GLY A 370 -19.60 -2.05 -10.36
N ILE A 371 -19.55 -2.87 -9.31
CA ILE A 371 -20.75 -3.38 -8.64
C ILE A 371 -21.53 -2.23 -8.01
N ALA A 372 -20.87 -1.33 -7.30
CA ALA A 372 -21.51 -0.16 -6.68
C ALA A 372 -22.10 0.78 -7.73
N PHE A 373 -21.36 1.06 -8.82
CA PHE A 373 -21.84 1.86 -9.93
C PHE A 373 -23.08 1.25 -10.61
N ALA A 374 -23.05 -0.05 -10.87
CA ALA A 374 -24.20 -0.78 -11.41
C ALA A 374 -25.39 -0.79 -10.43
N GLY A 375 -25.14 -0.67 -9.13
CA GLY A 375 -26.14 -0.50 -8.09
C GLY A 375 -26.70 0.93 -7.97
N GLY A 376 -26.29 1.86 -8.84
CA GLY A 376 -26.79 3.24 -8.89
C GLY A 376 -25.98 4.26 -8.10
N THR A 377 -24.82 3.89 -7.54
CA THR A 377 -23.93 4.85 -6.88
C THR A 377 -23.22 5.71 -7.94
N PRO A 378 -23.33 7.05 -7.91
CA PRO A 378 -22.69 7.92 -8.91
C PRO A 378 -21.16 7.88 -8.79
N LEU A 379 -20.46 8.35 -9.83
CA LEU A 379 -19.01 8.56 -9.76
C LEU A 379 -18.72 9.76 -8.84
N GLN A 380 -17.67 9.66 -8.06
CA GLN A 380 -17.21 10.76 -7.21
C GLN A 380 -16.74 11.94 -8.10
N GLY A 381 -17.05 13.18 -7.68
CA GLY A 381 -16.89 14.40 -8.49
C GLY A 381 -15.50 14.60 -9.08
N SER A 382 -14.41 14.32 -8.34
CA SER A 382 -13.05 14.44 -8.86
C SER A 382 -12.73 13.40 -9.95
N LEU A 383 -13.32 12.21 -9.89
CA LEU A 383 -13.17 11.19 -10.92
C LEU A 383 -14.00 11.57 -12.17
N GLY A 384 -15.21 12.10 -11.98
CA GLY A 384 -16.06 12.64 -13.03
C GLY A 384 -15.36 13.78 -13.78
N TRP A 385 -14.79 14.73 -13.05
CA TRP A 385 -13.98 15.80 -13.64
C TRP A 385 -12.78 15.27 -14.43
N GLY A 386 -12.03 14.34 -13.89
CA GLY A 386 -10.91 13.70 -14.58
C GLY A 386 -11.32 13.03 -15.90
N LEU A 387 -12.46 12.35 -15.92
CA LEU A 387 -13.02 11.74 -17.13
C LEU A 387 -13.47 12.80 -18.15
N SER A 388 -14.09 13.89 -17.70
CA SER A 388 -14.50 15.00 -18.60
C SER A 388 -13.30 15.66 -19.26
N VAL A 389 -12.19 15.85 -18.55
CA VAL A 389 -10.93 16.36 -19.10
C VAL A 389 -10.35 15.42 -20.17
N ILE A 390 -10.37 14.11 -19.92
CA ILE A 390 -9.90 13.10 -20.88
C ILE A 390 -10.77 13.09 -22.16
N ASN A 391 -12.07 13.27 -22.01
CA ASN A 391 -13.03 13.29 -23.11
C ASN A 391 -13.09 14.64 -23.88
N GLY A 392 -12.14 15.54 -23.64
CA GLY A 392 -12.00 16.80 -24.41
C GLY A 392 -12.77 17.98 -23.87
N GLY A 393 -13.20 17.96 -22.64
CA GLY A 393 -13.62 19.16 -21.89
C GLY A 393 -14.84 19.92 -22.44
N LYS A 394 -15.67 19.33 -23.29
CA LYS A 394 -17.01 19.86 -23.54
C LYS A 394 -17.93 19.44 -22.39
N SER A 395 -17.87 20.18 -21.29
CA SER A 395 -18.98 20.20 -20.37
C SER A 395 -20.07 21.02 -21.05
N ASP A 396 -21.10 20.38 -21.53
CA ASP A 396 -22.39 21.02 -21.74
C ASP A 396 -22.88 21.43 -20.34
N THR A 397 -22.43 22.59 -19.89
CA THR A 397 -23.02 23.31 -18.77
C THR A 397 -24.26 23.96 -19.29
N GLU A 398 -25.30 23.19 -19.54
CA GLU A 398 -26.66 23.69 -19.44
C GLU A 398 -27.08 23.56 -17.97
N ASP A 399 -27.18 24.72 -17.37
CA ASP A 399 -27.99 25.11 -16.23
C ASP A 399 -28.55 23.97 -15.34
N SER A 400 -27.73 23.50 -14.41
CA SER A 400 -28.24 23.09 -13.11
C SER A 400 -27.27 23.64 -12.07
N GLU A 401 -27.77 24.58 -11.27
CA GLU A 401 -27.18 25.09 -10.04
C GLU A 401 -27.03 23.93 -9.03
N ASP A 402 -26.13 23.02 -9.29
CA ASP A 402 -25.69 22.03 -8.31
C ASP A 402 -24.46 22.59 -7.59
N LYS A 403 -24.72 23.47 -6.62
CA LYS A 403 -23.72 23.95 -5.67
C LYS A 403 -23.09 22.72 -5.04
N THR A 404 -21.82 22.51 -5.31
CA THR A 404 -21.03 21.42 -4.71
C THR A 404 -21.21 21.45 -3.18
N ILE A 405 -21.43 20.32 -2.54
CA ILE A 405 -21.62 20.18 -1.08
C ILE A 405 -20.52 20.89 -0.27
N GLN A 406 -19.32 21.06 -0.83
CA GLN A 406 -18.24 21.85 -0.25
C GLN A 406 -18.54 23.35 -0.21
N ASP A 407 -19.19 23.93 -1.23
CA ASP A 407 -19.51 25.35 -1.28
C ASP A 407 -20.68 25.66 -0.35
N ILE A 408 -21.67 24.76 -0.25
CA ILE A 408 -22.80 24.88 0.68
C ILE A 408 -22.30 24.80 2.13
N THR A 409 -21.38 23.89 2.44
CA THR A 409 -20.82 23.74 3.81
C THR A 409 -19.99 24.96 4.22
N MET A 410 -19.25 25.58 3.31
CA MET A 410 -18.46 26.78 3.59
C MET A 410 -19.34 28.01 3.75
N GLU A 411 -20.37 28.19 2.91
CA GLU A 411 -21.35 29.28 3.07
C GLU A 411 -22.22 29.10 4.32
N GLU A 412 -22.68 27.87 4.63
CA GLU A 412 -23.41 27.61 5.88
C GLU A 412 -22.54 27.79 7.11
N MET A 413 -21.26 27.38 7.07
CA MET A 413 -20.31 27.64 8.14
C MET A 413 -20.03 29.13 8.32
N ALA A 414 -19.87 29.88 7.24
CA ALA A 414 -19.71 31.32 7.26
C ALA A 414 -20.99 32.04 7.77
N ALA A 415 -22.17 31.56 7.40
CA ALA A 415 -23.45 32.08 7.89
C ALA A 415 -23.64 31.79 9.40
N ARG A 416 -23.34 30.59 9.89
CA ARG A 416 -23.39 30.24 11.31
C ARG A 416 -22.34 30.98 12.15
N LEU A 417 -21.14 31.20 11.60
CA LEU A 417 -20.12 32.04 12.26
C LEU A 417 -20.55 33.49 12.34
N ASN A 418 -21.23 34.04 11.31
CA ASN A 418 -21.79 35.37 11.32
C ASN A 418 -23.00 35.54 12.27
N GLU A 419 -23.85 34.52 12.38
CA GLU A 419 -24.94 34.49 13.37
C GLU A 419 -24.45 34.44 14.81
N ASN A 420 -23.48 33.61 15.11
CA ASN A 420 -22.83 33.54 16.41
C ASN A 420 -22.06 34.85 16.74
N SER A 421 -21.46 35.49 15.75
CA SER A 421 -20.82 36.78 15.87
C SER A 421 -21.83 37.89 16.20
N LYS A 422 -23.00 37.89 15.54
CA LYS A 422 -24.11 38.87 15.80
C LYS A 422 -24.73 38.67 17.19
N ASN A 423 -24.83 37.46 17.68
CA ASN A 423 -25.37 37.19 18.99
C ASN A 423 -24.37 37.53 20.13
N ASN A 424 -23.05 37.45 19.89
CA ASN A 424 -22.04 37.91 20.84
C ASN A 424 -21.84 39.44 20.86
N ILE A 425 -22.17 40.15 19.77
CA ILE A 425 -22.04 41.62 19.71
C ILE A 425 -23.18 42.33 20.47
N LYS A 426 -24.31 41.66 20.78
CA LYS A 426 -25.37 42.21 21.61
C LYS A 426 -25.03 42.21 23.13
N SER A 427 -23.95 41.57 23.53
CA SER A 427 -23.56 41.42 24.96
C SER A 427 -22.44 42.34 25.41
N ASN A 428 -21.69 43.01 24.53
CA ASN A 428 -20.58 43.88 24.97
C ASN A 428 -20.50 45.16 24.16
N ASN A 429 -21.27 46.15 24.60
CA ASN A 429 -21.03 47.56 24.23
C ASN A 429 -19.77 48.08 24.93
N ALA A 430 -18.85 48.58 24.13
CA ALA A 430 -17.77 49.53 24.35
C ALA A 430 -16.34 49.02 24.09
N LYS A 431 -15.85 49.34 22.91
CA LYS A 431 -14.63 50.11 22.67
C LYS A 431 -14.19 49.97 21.21
N SER A 432 -14.14 51.13 20.55
CA SER A 432 -13.65 51.34 19.20
C SER A 432 -12.22 50.88 18.99
N MET A 433 -11.93 50.23 17.87
CA MET A 433 -10.63 50.27 17.24
C MET A 433 -10.78 50.19 15.72
N GLN A 434 -10.19 51.17 15.04
CA GLN A 434 -10.16 51.35 13.59
C GLN A 434 -9.46 50.22 12.91
N THR A 435 -10.15 49.58 11.95
CA THR A 435 -9.54 48.60 11.05
C THR A 435 -9.11 49.30 9.76
N LYS A 436 -7.81 49.25 9.45
CA LYS A 436 -7.22 49.67 8.18
C LYS A 436 -7.79 48.82 7.04
N ARG A 437 -8.33 49.52 5.99
CA ARG A 437 -8.75 48.92 4.73
C ARG A 437 -7.52 48.42 3.96
N ILE A 438 -7.58 47.15 3.52
CA ILE A 438 -6.68 46.58 2.53
C ILE A 438 -7.24 46.95 1.13
N PRO A 439 -6.41 47.43 0.18
CA PRO A 439 -6.89 47.77 -1.17
C PRO A 439 -7.28 46.53 -1.95
N ALA A 440 -8.36 46.66 -2.74
CA ALA A 440 -8.84 45.65 -3.66
C ALA A 440 -7.78 45.34 -4.74
N MET A 441 -7.46 44.10 -4.94
CA MET A 441 -6.66 43.61 -6.07
C MET A 441 -7.53 43.65 -7.32
N THR A 442 -7.07 44.37 -8.33
CA THR A 442 -7.59 44.42 -9.68
C THR A 442 -7.52 43.03 -10.33
N GLU A 443 -8.66 42.61 -10.87
CA GLU A 443 -8.77 41.38 -11.68
C GLU A 443 -7.97 41.53 -12.97
N THR A 444 -7.04 40.62 -13.20
CA THR A 444 -6.39 40.37 -14.49
C THR A 444 -7.21 39.35 -15.28
N PRO A 445 -7.40 39.51 -16.61
CA PRO A 445 -8.21 38.55 -17.38
C PRO A 445 -7.63 37.15 -17.40
N GLU A 446 -8.49 36.16 -17.19
CA GLU A 446 -8.16 34.74 -17.23
C GLU A 446 -7.59 34.33 -18.59
N SER A 447 -6.32 33.93 -18.61
CA SER A 447 -5.72 33.29 -19.77
C SER A 447 -6.25 31.85 -19.91
N THR A 448 -6.75 31.51 -21.08
CA THR A 448 -7.29 30.20 -21.42
C THR A 448 -6.22 29.12 -21.22
N PHE A 449 -6.63 27.92 -20.77
CA PHE A 449 -5.74 26.78 -20.52
C PHE A 449 -4.82 26.44 -21.72
N ALA A 450 -5.31 26.68 -22.97
CA ALA A 450 -4.52 26.54 -24.19
C ALA A 450 -3.32 27.50 -24.25
N ASP A 451 -3.43 28.70 -23.70
CA ASP A 451 -2.35 29.67 -23.63
C ASP A 451 -1.32 29.26 -22.56
N LYS A 452 -1.78 28.68 -21.44
CA LYS A 452 -0.90 28.14 -20.40
C LYS A 452 -0.11 26.93 -20.88
N VAL A 453 -0.70 26.07 -21.71
CA VAL A 453 -0.01 24.89 -22.29
C VAL A 453 1.00 25.33 -23.36
N ARG A 454 0.72 26.40 -24.11
CA ARG A 454 1.65 26.97 -25.10
C ARG A 454 2.86 27.63 -24.43
N GLU A 455 2.72 28.18 -23.24
CA GLU A 455 3.83 28.77 -22.48
C GLU A 455 4.74 27.75 -21.81
N ILE A 456 4.31 26.51 -21.62
CA ILE A 456 5.10 25.44 -20.98
C ILE A 456 6.41 25.16 -21.71
N PRO A 457 6.47 25.06 -23.07
CA PRO A 457 7.74 24.85 -23.78
C PRO A 457 8.71 26.03 -23.61
N GLU A 458 8.22 27.26 -23.58
CA GLU A 458 9.07 28.45 -23.41
C GLU A 458 9.60 28.59 -21.98
N LYS A 459 8.76 28.32 -20.98
CA LYS A 459 9.20 28.30 -19.57
C LYS A 459 10.20 27.18 -19.29
N ILE A 460 9.99 26.01 -19.88
CA ILE A 460 10.94 24.89 -19.79
C ILE A 460 12.24 25.24 -20.53
N LYS A 461 12.16 25.86 -21.70
CA LYS A 461 13.32 26.31 -22.47
C LYS A 461 14.13 27.37 -21.70
N LYS A 462 13.46 28.35 -21.09
CA LYS A 462 14.10 29.38 -20.27
C LYS A 462 14.73 28.84 -18.98
N HIS A 463 14.14 27.82 -18.35
CA HIS A 463 14.74 27.12 -17.20
C HIS A 463 15.91 26.22 -17.60
N LEU A 464 15.83 25.60 -18.78
CA LEU A 464 16.92 24.78 -19.32
C LEU A 464 18.11 25.61 -19.80
N GLU A 465 17.88 26.84 -20.25
CA GLU A 465 18.96 27.77 -20.64
C GLU A 465 19.66 28.40 -19.42
N TYR A 466 18.94 28.63 -18.30
CA TYR A 466 19.51 29.23 -17.08
C TYR A 466 20.35 28.23 -16.24
N ASP A 467 20.10 26.92 -16.36
CA ASP A 467 20.80 25.89 -15.54
C ASP A 467 21.61 24.88 -16.36
N GLY A 468 21.93 25.24 -17.63
CA GLY A 468 22.50 24.34 -18.63
C GLY A 468 23.89 23.80 -18.37
N SER A 469 24.63 24.23 -17.33
CA SER A 469 25.98 23.72 -17.03
C SER A 469 25.99 22.66 -15.94
N ALA A 470 25.14 22.73 -14.94
CA ALA A 470 25.14 21.78 -13.81
C ALA A 470 24.38 20.46 -14.15
N TYR A 471 23.33 20.52 -14.99
CA TYR A 471 22.52 19.33 -15.30
C TYR A 471 23.09 18.45 -16.40
N ARG A 472 23.88 18.96 -17.35
CA ARG A 472 24.53 18.13 -18.36
C ARG A 472 25.50 17.09 -17.75
N GLY A 473 26.17 17.43 -16.65
CA GLY A 473 27.07 16.51 -15.96
C GLY A 473 26.37 15.35 -15.27
N ILE A 474 25.17 15.60 -14.73
CA ILE A 474 24.37 14.59 -14.00
C ILE A 474 23.62 13.68 -14.98
N TYR A 475 23.06 14.21 -16.08
CA TYR A 475 22.38 13.41 -17.10
C TYR A 475 23.34 12.47 -17.84
N HIS A 476 24.54 12.92 -18.19
CA HIS A 476 25.57 12.06 -18.81
C HIS A 476 26.09 10.98 -17.85
N LYS A 477 26.17 11.25 -16.54
CA LYS A 477 26.53 10.24 -15.55
C LYS A 477 25.38 9.24 -15.28
N LEU A 478 24.13 9.69 -15.21
CA LEU A 478 22.97 8.80 -15.02
C LEU A 478 22.66 7.97 -16.27
N ALA A 479 22.74 8.54 -17.47
CA ALA A 479 22.59 7.81 -18.71
C ALA A 479 23.75 6.80 -18.92
N GLY A 480 24.99 7.17 -18.60
CA GLY A 480 26.14 6.28 -18.63
C GLY A 480 26.02 5.12 -17.64
N THR A 481 25.49 5.37 -16.44
CA THR A 481 25.26 4.33 -15.42
C THR A 481 24.12 3.39 -15.80
N MET A 482 23.04 3.88 -16.41
CA MET A 482 21.96 3.04 -16.93
C MET A 482 22.39 2.19 -18.13
N VAL A 483 23.22 2.73 -19.03
CA VAL A 483 23.79 1.99 -20.18
C VAL A 483 24.80 0.93 -19.70
N CYS A 484 25.61 1.21 -18.66
CA CYS A 484 26.48 0.20 -18.05
C CYS A 484 25.69 -0.93 -17.35
N ILE A 485 24.55 -0.65 -16.74
CA ILE A 485 23.70 -1.70 -16.13
C ILE A 485 23.08 -2.60 -17.22
N CYS A 486 22.74 -2.07 -18.40
CA CYS A 486 22.26 -2.85 -19.53
C CYS A 486 23.39 -3.54 -20.34
N GLY A 487 24.58 -2.96 -20.42
CA GLY A 487 25.72 -3.46 -21.20
C GLY A 487 26.46 -4.65 -20.58
N THR A 488 26.46 -4.77 -19.25
CA THR A 488 27.14 -5.88 -18.53
C THR A 488 26.39 -7.22 -18.60
N TYR A 489 25.22 -7.27 -19.22
CA TYR A 489 24.46 -8.52 -19.39
C TYR A 489 24.80 -9.31 -20.67
N ARG A 490 25.69 -8.84 -21.52
CA ARG A 490 25.97 -9.51 -22.81
C ARG A 490 27.10 -10.54 -22.84
N ASN A 491 27.99 -10.57 -21.85
CA ASN A 491 29.10 -11.53 -21.83
C ASN A 491 29.38 -12.05 -20.43
N CYS A 492 28.74 -13.14 -20.04
CA CYS A 492 29.27 -14.10 -19.07
C CYS A 492 28.54 -15.44 -19.20
N SER A 493 28.96 -16.22 -20.18
CA SER A 493 28.92 -17.67 -20.11
C SER A 493 30.06 -18.11 -19.17
N CYS A 494 29.73 -18.40 -17.94
CA CYS A 494 30.55 -19.22 -17.04
C CYS A 494 29.66 -20.23 -16.38
N HIS A 495 29.70 -21.43 -16.96
CA HIS A 495 29.30 -22.69 -16.34
C HIS A 495 30.24 -22.99 -15.15
N SER A 496 29.64 -23.76 -14.20
CA SER A 496 30.31 -24.54 -13.18
C SER A 496 31.00 -23.80 -12.04
N ALA A 497 30.35 -23.75 -10.89
CA ALA A 497 30.84 -24.04 -9.55
C ALA A 497 29.86 -23.60 -8.45
N TRP A 498 28.72 -24.27 -8.30
CA TRP A 498 27.90 -24.23 -7.06
C TRP A 498 26.95 -25.42 -7.04
N SER A 499 27.52 -26.63 -7.10
CA SER A 499 26.77 -27.89 -6.98
C SER A 499 27.07 -28.68 -5.72
N ASP A 500 27.62 -28.10 -4.68
CA ASP A 500 27.87 -28.86 -3.46
C ASP A 500 27.54 -28.05 -2.20
N ILE A 501 26.27 -27.90 -1.91
CA ILE A 501 25.70 -27.84 -0.55
C ILE A 501 24.21 -28.19 -0.67
N TYR A 502 23.89 -29.42 -1.06
CA TYR A 502 22.55 -29.99 -0.87
C TYR A 502 22.60 -30.91 0.36
N TYR A 503 21.98 -30.50 1.43
CA TYR A 503 21.58 -31.39 2.50
C TYR A 503 20.38 -32.23 2.06
N PRO A 504 20.43 -33.56 2.24
CA PRO A 504 19.36 -34.45 1.81
C PRO A 504 18.09 -34.22 2.64
N ALA A 505 17.01 -33.86 1.97
CA ALA A 505 15.67 -33.92 2.52
C ALA A 505 15.15 -35.35 2.38
N LYS A 506 15.50 -36.23 3.32
CA LYS A 506 14.73 -37.44 3.59
C LYS A 506 14.48 -37.51 5.08
N ASP A 507 13.23 -37.87 5.38
CA ASP A 507 12.70 -38.22 6.70
C ASP A 507 12.47 -37.03 7.67
N TYR A 508 11.23 -36.53 7.61
CA TYR A 508 10.38 -36.29 8.78
C TYR A 508 8.98 -35.87 8.29
N LEU A 509 8.21 -36.89 7.90
CA LEU A 509 6.76 -36.91 8.02
C LEU A 509 6.46 -36.95 9.53
N TRP A 510 5.68 -36.00 9.99
CA TRP A 510 4.59 -35.95 10.99
C TRP A 510 4.34 -34.51 11.40
#